data_4de4064be17c0b9d6a4a3e69a95cbf46
#
_entry.id   4de4064be17c0b9d6a4a3e69a95cbf46
#
_cell.length_a   1.000
_cell.length_b   1.000
_cell.length_c   1.000
_cell.angle_alpha   90.00
_cell.angle_beta   90.00
_cell.angle_gamma   90.00
#
_symmetry.space_group_name_H-M   'P 1'
#
loop_
_entity.id
_entity.type
_entity.pdbx_description
1 polymer ?
#
loop_
_entity_poly.entity_id
_entity_poly.type
_entity_poly.pdbx_seq_one_letter_code
_entity_poly.pdbx_strand_id
1 'polypeptide(L)'
;MKKKILIGIVAVIVVIGAIGSLGGDKKETPVTSNSTTQEVVKVTEEPKKEVDESVPIEYKSALAKAESYANGLDMSKKSVYKQLISEYGEGFPKEAAQYAIDNVVADWKENALNKANSYANDQYMSKKSVYEQLISEHGEEFTKDEADYAISKVEANWKENALKKAISYQQDMNMSRKAVYEQLVSEYGEKFTKEEADYALENLPK
;
A
#
# COMPACT_ATOMS: atom_id res chain seq x y z
N MET A 1 -7.87 -37.03 -20.94
CA MET A 1 -8.06 -35.62 -21.33
C MET A 1 -7.71 -34.78 -20.11
N LYS A 2 -6.56 -34.09 -20.14
CA LYS A 2 -6.07 -33.26 -19.01
C LYS A 2 -6.65 -31.85 -19.20
N LYS A 3 -7.58 -31.44 -18.33
CA LYS A 3 -8.09 -30.08 -18.31
C LYS A 3 -7.03 -29.16 -17.67
N LYS A 4 -6.48 -28.24 -18.46
CA LYS A 4 -5.62 -27.16 -17.97
C LYS A 4 -6.51 -26.13 -17.31
N ILE A 5 -6.35 -25.96 -15.99
CA ILE A 5 -6.97 -24.87 -15.25
C ILE A 5 -6.10 -23.64 -15.49
N LEU A 6 -6.66 -22.63 -16.15
CA LEU A 6 -6.05 -21.31 -16.27
C LEU A 6 -6.24 -20.59 -14.93
N ILE A 7 -5.14 -20.39 -14.22
CA ILE A 7 -5.12 -19.51 -13.06
C ILE A 7 -4.99 -18.09 -13.61
N GLY A 8 -6.07 -17.32 -13.50
CA GLY A 8 -6.07 -15.90 -13.84
C GLY A 8 -5.28 -15.12 -12.79
N ILE A 9 -4.11 -14.63 -13.19
CA ILE A 9 -3.35 -13.64 -12.40
C ILE A 9 -4.10 -12.31 -12.54
N VAL A 10 -4.75 -11.85 -11.48
CA VAL A 10 -5.27 -10.48 -11.42
C VAL A 10 -4.10 -9.55 -11.16
N ALA A 11 -3.56 -8.98 -12.21
CA ALA A 11 -2.62 -7.88 -12.12
C ALA A 11 -3.40 -6.61 -11.76
N VAL A 12 -3.23 -6.11 -10.56
CA VAL A 12 -3.73 -4.79 -10.16
C VAL A 12 -2.87 -3.75 -10.86
N ILE A 13 -3.37 -3.16 -11.94
CA ILE A 13 -2.76 -2.01 -12.61
C ILE A 13 -3.17 -0.77 -11.82
N VAL A 14 -2.23 -0.18 -11.10
CA VAL A 14 -2.40 1.16 -10.51
C VAL A 14 -2.25 2.18 -11.65
N VAL A 15 -3.37 2.75 -12.08
CA VAL A 15 -3.37 3.87 -13.03
C VAL A 15 -3.14 5.16 -12.26
N ILE A 16 -1.94 5.71 -12.38
CA ILE A 16 -1.65 7.07 -11.91
C ILE A 16 -2.21 8.04 -12.96
N GLY A 17 -3.34 8.67 -12.63
CA GLY A 17 -3.91 9.73 -13.44
C GLY A 17 -3.13 11.04 -13.35
N ALA A 18 -2.44 11.43 -14.42
CA ALA A 18 -1.86 12.75 -14.55
C ALA A 18 -2.98 13.78 -14.81
N ILE A 19 -3.14 14.77 -13.92
CA ILE A 19 -4.02 15.90 -14.14
C ILE A 19 -3.24 16.94 -14.94
N GLY A 20 -3.58 17.06 -16.22
CA GLY A 20 -3.09 18.10 -17.11
C GLY A 20 -3.73 19.44 -16.82
N SER A 21 -2.90 20.44 -16.64
CA SER A 21 -3.29 21.86 -16.59
C SER A 21 -3.61 22.36 -17.99
N LEU A 22 -4.79 22.96 -18.17
CA LEU A 22 -5.12 23.78 -19.34
C LEU A 22 -5.26 25.24 -18.90
N GLY A 23 -4.42 26.09 -19.51
CA GLY A 23 -4.42 27.52 -19.31
C GLY A 23 -5.51 28.24 -20.12
N GLY A 24 -5.70 29.50 -19.83
CA GLY A 24 -6.55 30.46 -20.58
C GLY A 24 -6.79 31.71 -19.74
N ASP A 25 -6.24 32.65 -19.98
CA ASP A 25 -6.21 33.94 -20.65
C ASP A 25 -6.40 35.16 -19.73
N LYS A 26 -5.60 36.18 -20.08
CA LYS A 26 -5.39 37.49 -19.52
C LYS A 26 -6.66 38.37 -19.41
N LYS A 27 -6.70 39.18 -18.33
CA LYS A 27 -7.08 40.62 -18.46
C LYS A 27 -6.48 41.44 -17.32
N GLU A 28 -5.64 42.38 -17.70
CA GLU A 28 -5.12 43.48 -16.86
C GLU A 28 -6.19 44.55 -16.59
N THR A 29 -6.13 45.17 -15.44
CA THR A 29 -6.02 46.63 -15.17
C THR A 29 -6.37 46.98 -13.71
N PRO A 30 -6.08 48.21 -13.14
CA PRO A 30 -4.85 48.51 -12.42
C PRO A 30 -5.07 49.03 -10.97
N VAL A 31 -3.97 48.99 -10.22
CA VAL A 31 -3.50 49.82 -9.09
C VAL A 31 -4.52 50.55 -8.22
N THR A 32 -4.54 50.24 -6.91
CA THR A 32 -4.56 51.29 -5.86
C THR A 32 -3.82 50.77 -4.63
N SER A 33 -2.83 51.53 -4.23
CA SER A 33 -1.98 51.40 -3.04
C SER A 33 -2.83 51.53 -1.77
N ASN A 34 -2.65 50.63 -0.81
CA ASN A 34 -2.72 50.97 0.60
C ASN A 34 -1.82 50.07 1.45
N SER A 35 -0.92 50.76 2.09
CA SER A 35 0.00 50.29 3.14
C SER A 35 -0.78 49.77 4.33
N THR A 36 -0.50 48.53 4.76
CA THR A 36 -0.74 48.08 6.15
C THR A 36 0.23 46.98 6.50
N THR A 37 1.12 47.28 7.41
CA THR A 37 1.86 46.50 8.42
C THR A 37 2.05 45.02 8.11
N GLN A 38 3.28 44.64 7.83
CA GLN A 38 3.77 43.26 7.81
C GLN A 38 3.81 42.70 9.24
N GLU A 39 2.93 41.78 9.53
CA GLU A 39 3.08 40.86 10.62
C GLU A 39 4.07 39.77 10.18
N VAL A 40 5.26 39.79 10.76
CA VAL A 40 6.32 38.81 10.51
C VAL A 40 5.87 37.48 11.10
N VAL A 41 5.28 36.63 10.28
CA VAL A 41 5.10 35.22 10.63
C VAL A 41 6.48 34.58 10.67
N LYS A 42 6.93 34.31 11.88
CA LYS A 42 8.17 33.59 12.17
C LYS A 42 7.98 32.16 11.69
N VAL A 43 8.38 31.88 10.44
CA VAL A 43 8.53 30.52 9.93
C VAL A 43 9.62 29.87 10.78
N THR A 44 9.20 28.94 11.63
CA THR A 44 10.14 28.07 12.35
C THR A 44 10.71 27.12 11.29
N GLU A 45 11.92 27.41 10.83
CA GLU A 45 12.68 26.48 9.99
C GLU A 45 12.91 25.22 10.80
N GLU A 46 12.35 24.10 10.34
CA GLU A 46 12.78 22.77 10.78
C GLU A 46 14.29 22.65 10.51
N PRO A 47 15.06 22.01 11.41
CA PRO A 47 16.50 21.89 11.22
C PRO A 47 16.79 21.14 9.93
N LYS A 48 17.25 21.87 8.93
CA LYS A 48 17.81 21.35 7.69
C LYS A 48 18.96 20.42 8.08
N LYS A 49 18.75 19.09 7.95
CA LYS A 49 19.82 18.09 8.14
C LYS A 49 21.02 18.56 7.32
N GLU A 50 22.16 18.82 7.98
CA GLU A 50 23.40 19.14 7.29
C GLU A 50 23.69 18.03 6.27
N VAL A 51 23.67 18.39 5.01
CA VAL A 51 23.97 17.46 3.92
C VAL A 51 25.49 17.24 3.95
N ASP A 52 25.92 16.09 4.43
CA ASP A 52 27.34 15.70 4.40
C ASP A 52 27.83 15.73 2.94
N GLU A 53 28.64 16.73 2.62
CA GLU A 53 29.15 16.95 1.25
C GLU A 53 30.06 15.81 0.75
N SER A 54 30.55 14.95 1.67
CA SER A 54 31.38 13.80 1.34
C SER A 54 30.58 12.63 0.69
N VAL A 55 29.24 12.58 0.87
CA VAL A 55 28.39 11.53 0.32
C VAL A 55 28.06 11.84 -1.16
N PRO A 56 28.30 10.90 -2.09
CA PRO A 56 27.98 11.07 -3.51
C PRO A 56 26.50 11.44 -3.72
N ILE A 57 26.22 12.29 -4.72
CA ILE A 57 24.86 12.76 -5.02
C ILE A 57 23.90 11.60 -5.33
N GLU A 58 24.39 10.55 -5.96
CA GLU A 58 23.61 9.36 -6.30
C GLU A 58 23.15 8.60 -5.06
N TYR A 59 23.99 8.51 -4.02
CA TYR A 59 23.62 7.92 -2.73
C TYR A 59 22.55 8.75 -1.99
N LYS A 60 22.67 10.07 -2.04
CA LYS A 60 21.66 10.99 -1.48
C LYS A 60 20.32 10.85 -2.20
N SER A 61 20.37 10.72 -3.52
CA SER A 61 19.17 10.51 -4.34
C SER A 61 18.51 9.18 -4.03
N ALA A 62 19.28 8.10 -3.89
CA ALA A 62 18.77 6.78 -3.50
C ALA A 62 18.14 6.83 -2.10
N LEU A 63 18.75 7.53 -1.14
CA LEU A 63 18.19 7.71 0.21
C LEU A 63 16.85 8.48 0.17
N ALA A 64 16.76 9.57 -0.56
CA ALA A 64 15.52 10.33 -0.71
C ALA A 64 14.40 9.48 -1.33
N LYS A 65 14.72 8.61 -2.29
CA LYS A 65 13.77 7.65 -2.85
C LYS A 65 13.37 6.59 -1.84
N ALA A 66 14.32 6.05 -1.07
CA ALA A 66 14.04 5.09 0.00
C ALA A 66 13.08 5.68 1.04
N GLU A 67 13.30 6.93 1.47
CA GLU A 67 12.40 7.66 2.38
C GLU A 67 10.99 7.82 1.81
N SER A 68 10.89 8.16 0.52
CA SER A 68 9.60 8.29 -0.17
C SER A 68 8.83 6.96 -0.23
N TYR A 69 9.51 5.86 -0.54
CA TYR A 69 8.90 4.53 -0.61
C TYR A 69 8.54 3.98 0.77
N ALA A 70 9.43 4.15 1.74
CA ALA A 70 9.21 3.66 3.10
C ALA A 70 8.11 4.45 3.82
N ASN A 71 8.21 5.80 3.83
CA ASN A 71 7.34 6.64 4.65
C ASN A 71 6.12 7.18 3.89
N GLY A 72 6.14 7.14 2.55
CA GLY A 72 5.03 7.60 1.72
C GLY A 72 4.16 6.50 1.14
N LEU A 73 4.71 5.30 0.96
CA LEU A 73 4.00 4.16 0.37
C LEU A 73 3.94 2.93 1.29
N ASP A 74 4.39 3.04 2.53
CA ASP A 74 4.39 1.96 3.53
C ASP A 74 5.04 0.66 3.02
N MET A 75 6.07 0.76 2.17
CA MET A 75 6.75 -0.41 1.63
C MET A 75 7.60 -1.09 2.69
N SER A 76 7.82 -2.41 2.56
CA SER A 76 8.78 -3.15 3.38
C SER A 76 10.21 -2.77 3.02
N LYS A 77 11.14 -2.96 3.95
CA LYS A 77 12.57 -2.72 3.74
C LYS A 77 13.11 -3.47 2.51
N LYS A 78 12.67 -4.70 2.31
CA LYS A 78 13.08 -5.55 1.18
C LYS A 78 12.53 -5.04 -0.14
N SER A 79 11.26 -4.64 -0.16
CA SER A 79 10.62 -4.09 -1.36
C SER A 79 11.22 -2.74 -1.75
N VAL A 80 11.55 -1.86 -0.78
CA VAL A 80 12.27 -0.61 -1.06
C VAL A 80 13.60 -0.89 -1.74
N TYR A 81 14.43 -1.81 -1.19
CA TYR A 81 15.70 -2.16 -1.81
C TYR A 81 15.53 -2.65 -3.26
N LYS A 82 14.58 -3.57 -3.48
CA LYS A 82 14.30 -4.10 -4.82
C LYS A 82 13.87 -3.00 -5.80
N GLN A 83 13.02 -2.08 -5.34
CA GLN A 83 12.56 -0.95 -6.16
C GLN A 83 13.71 -0.03 -6.55
N LEU A 84 14.66 0.23 -5.62
CA LEU A 84 15.83 1.05 -5.89
C LEU A 84 16.74 0.46 -6.96
N ILE A 85 16.99 -0.87 -6.93
CA ILE A 85 17.93 -1.52 -7.87
C ILE A 85 17.27 -2.01 -9.17
N SER A 86 15.94 -2.03 -9.24
CA SER A 86 15.23 -2.56 -10.40
C SER A 86 15.47 -1.71 -11.65
N GLU A 87 15.78 -2.34 -12.78
CA GLU A 87 15.87 -1.66 -14.09
C GLU A 87 14.53 -1.06 -14.54
N TYR A 88 13.42 -1.60 -14.06
CA TYR A 88 12.06 -1.08 -14.28
C TYR A 88 11.60 -0.14 -13.16
N GLY A 89 12.41 0.04 -12.11
CA GLY A 89 12.22 0.97 -11.00
C GLY A 89 13.16 2.17 -11.12
N GLU A 90 14.00 2.35 -10.09
CA GLU A 90 14.89 3.53 -10.05
C GLU A 90 16.26 3.27 -10.71
N GLY A 91 16.70 2.02 -10.84
CA GLY A 91 17.95 1.65 -11.50
C GLY A 91 19.23 2.10 -10.80
N PHE A 92 19.20 2.37 -9.49
CA PHE A 92 20.38 2.76 -8.73
C PHE A 92 21.40 1.62 -8.65
N PRO A 93 22.72 1.94 -8.61
CA PRO A 93 23.74 0.98 -8.25
C PRO A 93 23.46 0.33 -6.89
N LYS A 94 23.80 -0.94 -6.75
CA LYS A 94 23.56 -1.70 -5.51
C LYS A 94 24.17 -1.03 -4.27
N GLU A 95 25.32 -0.41 -4.41
CA GLU A 95 26.04 0.30 -3.36
C GLU A 95 25.25 1.53 -2.89
N ALA A 96 24.66 2.30 -3.82
CA ALA A 96 23.82 3.44 -3.51
C ALA A 96 22.50 3.01 -2.85
N ALA A 97 21.88 1.93 -3.35
CA ALA A 97 20.69 1.36 -2.77
C ALA A 97 20.96 0.80 -1.35
N GLN A 98 22.09 0.13 -1.15
CA GLN A 98 22.47 -0.38 0.19
C GLN A 98 22.68 0.78 1.16
N TYR A 99 23.40 1.83 0.75
CA TYR A 99 23.55 3.03 1.55
C TYR A 99 22.17 3.61 1.95
N ALA A 100 21.25 3.70 1.00
CA ALA A 100 19.91 4.20 1.27
C ALA A 100 19.18 3.36 2.32
N ILE A 101 19.23 2.04 2.20
CA ILE A 101 18.60 1.08 3.12
C ILE A 101 19.22 1.11 4.53
N ASP A 102 20.53 1.40 4.63
CA ASP A 102 21.23 1.48 5.92
C ASP A 102 20.98 2.83 6.63
N ASN A 103 20.59 3.86 5.88
CA ASN A 103 20.40 5.22 6.40
C ASN A 103 18.94 5.70 6.43
N VAL A 104 18.02 5.04 5.75
CA VAL A 104 16.61 5.40 5.81
C VAL A 104 16.03 5.19 7.20
N VAL A 105 15.31 6.21 7.69
CA VAL A 105 14.58 6.13 8.96
C VAL A 105 13.12 5.83 8.66
N ALA A 106 12.66 4.66 9.09
CA ALA A 106 11.28 4.22 8.90
C ALA A 106 10.86 3.26 10.02
N ASP A 107 9.59 3.26 10.37
CA ASP A 107 8.98 2.24 11.22
C ASP A 107 8.39 1.12 10.35
N TRP A 108 9.19 0.08 10.11
CA TRP A 108 8.80 -1.04 9.27
C TRP A 108 7.61 -1.84 9.83
N LYS A 109 7.41 -1.83 11.16
CA LYS A 109 6.25 -2.47 11.78
C LYS A 109 4.98 -1.66 11.54
N GLU A 110 5.08 -0.34 11.63
CA GLU A 110 3.96 0.55 11.32
C GLU A 110 3.60 0.48 9.84
N ASN A 111 4.58 0.43 8.94
CA ASN A 111 4.33 0.21 7.52
C ASN A 111 3.55 -1.10 7.28
N ALA A 112 3.97 -2.18 7.91
CA ALA A 112 3.26 -3.46 7.82
C ALA A 112 1.82 -3.35 8.37
N LEU A 113 1.60 -2.60 9.45
CA LEU A 113 0.28 -2.36 10.02
C LEU A 113 -0.60 -1.53 9.07
N ASN A 114 -0.05 -0.48 8.45
CA ASN A 114 -0.77 0.33 7.47
C ASN A 114 -1.21 -0.50 6.26
N LYS A 115 -0.33 -1.36 5.75
CA LYS A 115 -0.68 -2.32 4.68
C LYS A 115 -1.74 -3.31 5.15
N ALA A 116 -1.62 -3.87 6.37
CA ALA A 116 -2.62 -4.78 6.92
C ALA A 116 -4.00 -4.12 7.03
N ASN A 117 -4.06 -2.85 7.50
CA ASN A 117 -5.29 -2.09 7.59
C ASN A 117 -5.94 -1.89 6.20
N SER A 118 -5.15 -1.53 5.18
CA SER A 118 -5.66 -1.38 3.83
C SER A 118 -6.21 -2.70 3.26
N TYR A 119 -5.48 -3.80 3.39
CA TYR A 119 -5.95 -5.12 2.95
C TYR A 119 -7.21 -5.58 3.69
N ALA A 120 -7.28 -5.35 5.01
CA ALA A 120 -8.40 -5.76 5.82
C ALA A 120 -9.64 -4.89 5.58
N ASN A 121 -9.50 -3.57 5.56
CA ASN A 121 -10.64 -2.64 5.61
C ASN A 121 -11.08 -2.13 4.23
N ASP A 122 -10.16 -2.04 3.25
CA ASP A 122 -10.47 -1.57 1.91
C ASP A 122 -10.71 -2.73 0.92
N GLN A 123 -9.99 -3.85 1.12
CA GLN A 123 -10.10 -5.02 0.24
C GLN A 123 -10.86 -6.19 0.86
N TYR A 124 -11.29 -6.05 2.12
CA TYR A 124 -12.09 -7.05 2.84
C TYR A 124 -11.47 -8.44 2.87
N MET A 125 -10.14 -8.51 2.93
CA MET A 125 -9.44 -9.79 2.99
C MET A 125 -9.65 -10.49 4.34
N SER A 126 -9.49 -11.82 4.36
CA SER A 126 -9.44 -12.57 5.63
C SER A 126 -8.14 -12.30 6.38
N LYS A 127 -8.15 -12.52 7.68
CA LYS A 127 -6.96 -12.37 8.54
C LYS A 127 -5.76 -13.19 8.02
N LYS A 128 -6.01 -14.42 7.55
CA LYS A 128 -5.00 -15.31 6.99
C LYS A 128 -4.44 -14.79 5.68
N SER A 129 -5.32 -14.32 4.79
CA SER A 129 -4.89 -13.75 3.50
C SER A 129 -4.08 -12.47 3.68
N VAL A 130 -4.45 -11.58 4.63
CA VAL A 130 -3.66 -10.39 4.96
C VAL A 130 -2.25 -10.79 5.40
N TYR A 131 -2.12 -11.74 6.34
CA TYR A 131 -0.82 -12.20 6.80
C TYR A 131 0.05 -12.74 5.65
N GLU A 132 -0.52 -13.61 4.83
CA GLU A 132 0.19 -14.21 3.70
C GLU A 132 0.61 -13.16 2.66
N GLN A 133 -0.24 -12.15 2.41
CA GLN A 133 0.08 -11.04 1.51
C GLN A 133 1.25 -10.20 2.04
N LEU A 134 1.28 -9.94 3.35
CA LEU A 134 2.38 -9.20 3.97
C LEU A 134 3.73 -9.89 3.81
N ILE A 135 3.80 -11.23 3.99
CA ILE A 135 5.08 -11.98 3.96
C ILE A 135 5.45 -12.53 2.58
N SER A 136 4.52 -12.50 1.62
CA SER A 136 4.71 -13.11 0.30
C SER A 136 5.84 -12.43 -0.48
N GLU A 137 6.67 -13.23 -1.18
CA GLU A 137 7.68 -12.73 -2.13
C GLU A 137 7.07 -12.07 -3.37
N HIS A 138 5.80 -12.35 -3.65
CA HIS A 138 5.00 -11.71 -4.70
C HIS A 138 4.02 -10.66 -4.15
N GLY A 139 4.07 -10.40 -2.86
CA GLY A 139 3.30 -9.40 -2.14
C GLY A 139 4.20 -8.29 -1.59
N GLU A 140 4.07 -8.03 -0.28
CA GLU A 140 4.75 -6.89 0.35
C GLU A 140 6.16 -7.20 0.87
N GLU A 141 6.51 -8.48 1.03
CA GLU A 141 7.83 -8.95 1.49
C GLU A 141 8.27 -8.43 2.88
N PHE A 142 7.33 -8.15 3.76
CA PHE A 142 7.65 -7.89 5.16
C PHE A 142 8.23 -9.12 5.84
N THR A 143 9.03 -8.91 6.87
CA THR A 143 9.49 -9.99 7.74
C THR A 143 8.30 -10.59 8.51
N LYS A 144 8.47 -11.82 9.02
CA LYS A 144 7.43 -12.45 9.86
C LYS A 144 7.15 -11.63 11.12
N ASP A 145 8.18 -11.07 11.75
CA ASP A 145 8.03 -10.25 12.96
C ASP A 145 7.23 -8.97 12.70
N GLU A 146 7.41 -8.32 11.54
CA GLU A 146 6.64 -7.16 11.12
C GLU A 146 5.18 -7.54 10.82
N ALA A 147 4.97 -8.65 10.11
CA ALA A 147 3.63 -9.16 9.81
C ALA A 147 2.90 -9.63 11.07
N ASP A 148 3.57 -10.32 12.00
CA ASP A 148 3.00 -10.74 13.28
C ASP A 148 2.57 -9.53 14.12
N TYR A 149 3.41 -8.49 14.15
CA TYR A 149 3.05 -7.20 14.78
C TYR A 149 1.79 -6.61 14.14
N ALA A 150 1.78 -6.46 12.81
CA ALA A 150 0.65 -5.91 12.07
C ALA A 150 -0.64 -6.68 12.36
N ILE A 151 -0.63 -8.01 12.27
CA ILE A 151 -1.79 -8.87 12.51
C ILE A 151 -2.27 -8.82 13.97
N SER A 152 -1.37 -8.54 14.93
CA SER A 152 -1.73 -8.37 16.34
C SER A 152 -2.40 -7.03 16.63
N LYS A 153 -2.21 -6.02 15.77
CA LYS A 153 -2.68 -4.65 15.96
C LYS A 153 -3.79 -4.23 15.00
N VAL A 154 -3.90 -4.88 13.83
CA VAL A 154 -4.93 -4.52 12.85
C VAL A 154 -6.33 -4.64 13.43
N GLU A 155 -7.11 -3.58 13.27
CA GLU A 155 -8.51 -3.52 13.70
C GLU A 155 -9.42 -3.75 12.49
N ALA A 156 -10.08 -4.90 12.47
CA ALA A 156 -11.01 -5.27 11.40
C ALA A 156 -12.14 -6.17 11.90
N ASN A 157 -13.28 -6.05 11.27
CA ASN A 157 -14.41 -6.98 11.48
C ASN A 157 -14.33 -8.10 10.42
N TRP A 158 -13.65 -9.19 10.76
CA TRP A 158 -13.43 -10.30 9.83
C TRP A 158 -14.70 -10.98 9.36
N LYS A 159 -15.76 -11.04 10.22
CA LYS A 159 -17.07 -11.57 9.83
C LYS A 159 -17.74 -10.66 8.80
N GLU A 160 -17.66 -9.36 8.98
CA GLU A 160 -18.18 -8.39 8.01
C GLU A 160 -17.40 -8.42 6.70
N ASN A 161 -16.09 -8.61 6.74
CA ASN A 161 -15.27 -8.79 5.54
C ASN A 161 -15.73 -10.02 4.74
N ALA A 162 -15.95 -11.15 5.42
CA ALA A 162 -16.49 -12.35 4.79
C ALA A 162 -17.87 -12.10 4.16
N LEU A 163 -18.75 -11.35 4.84
CA LEU A 163 -20.05 -10.98 4.29
C LEU A 163 -19.92 -10.09 3.04
N LYS A 164 -19.04 -9.10 3.05
CA LYS A 164 -18.81 -8.23 1.88
C LYS A 164 -18.28 -9.01 0.68
N LYS A 165 -17.34 -9.94 0.90
CA LYS A 165 -16.87 -10.86 -0.14
C LYS A 165 -18.00 -11.77 -0.64
N ALA A 166 -18.81 -12.31 0.25
CA ALA A 166 -19.95 -13.15 -0.12
C ALA A 166 -20.97 -12.40 -0.98
N ILE A 167 -21.28 -11.15 -0.65
CA ILE A 167 -22.19 -10.30 -1.45
C ILE A 167 -21.63 -10.10 -2.84
N SER A 168 -20.34 -9.73 -2.97
CA SER A 168 -19.69 -9.54 -4.27
C SER A 168 -19.72 -10.83 -5.11
N TYR A 169 -19.39 -11.99 -4.54
CA TYR A 169 -19.47 -13.26 -5.26
C TYR A 169 -20.89 -13.61 -5.72
N GLN A 170 -21.90 -13.32 -4.88
CA GLN A 170 -23.28 -13.59 -5.25
C GLN A 170 -23.80 -12.62 -6.31
N GLN A 171 -23.55 -11.30 -6.15
CA GLN A 171 -24.14 -10.25 -6.99
C GLN A 171 -23.35 -10.00 -8.28
N ASP A 172 -22.02 -9.94 -8.17
CA ASP A 172 -21.17 -9.58 -9.32
C ASP A 172 -20.80 -10.80 -10.16
N MET A 173 -20.64 -11.97 -9.51
CA MET A 173 -20.24 -13.22 -10.17
C MET A 173 -21.37 -14.25 -10.31
N ASN A 174 -22.59 -13.94 -9.81
CA ASN A 174 -23.75 -14.82 -9.87
C ASN A 174 -23.51 -16.23 -9.29
N MET A 175 -22.69 -16.32 -8.26
CA MET A 175 -22.35 -17.60 -7.61
C MET A 175 -23.50 -18.12 -6.75
N SER A 176 -23.71 -19.43 -6.73
CA SER A 176 -24.63 -20.06 -5.80
C SER A 176 -24.12 -19.94 -4.35
N ARG A 177 -25.03 -19.93 -3.36
CA ARG A 177 -24.65 -19.88 -1.93
C ARG A 177 -23.62 -20.94 -1.54
N LYS A 178 -23.77 -22.17 -2.08
CA LYS A 178 -22.80 -23.24 -1.86
C LYS A 178 -21.42 -22.89 -2.42
N ALA A 179 -21.36 -22.38 -3.65
CA ALA A 179 -20.10 -22.00 -4.29
C ALA A 179 -19.45 -20.80 -3.57
N VAL A 180 -20.25 -19.83 -3.09
CA VAL A 180 -19.77 -18.71 -2.25
C VAL A 180 -19.10 -19.24 -0.98
N TYR A 181 -19.76 -20.16 -0.25
CA TYR A 181 -19.18 -20.76 0.95
C TYR A 181 -17.84 -21.43 0.67
N GLU A 182 -17.80 -22.30 -0.37
CA GLU A 182 -16.59 -23.01 -0.76
C GLU A 182 -15.46 -22.03 -1.13
N GLN A 183 -15.77 -20.92 -1.81
CA GLN A 183 -14.80 -19.88 -2.16
C GLN A 183 -14.28 -19.13 -0.92
N LEU A 184 -15.16 -18.80 0.04
CA LEU A 184 -14.76 -18.11 1.27
C LEU A 184 -13.78 -18.95 2.11
N VAL A 185 -14.01 -20.26 2.26
CA VAL A 185 -13.18 -21.12 3.13
C VAL A 185 -11.99 -21.77 2.42
N SER A 186 -11.92 -21.68 1.09
CA SER A 186 -10.90 -22.33 0.30
C SER A 186 -9.49 -21.80 0.61
N GLU A 187 -8.51 -22.69 0.74
CA GLU A 187 -7.07 -22.34 0.83
C GLU A 187 -6.54 -21.67 -0.44
N TYR A 188 -7.22 -21.85 -1.58
CA TYR A 188 -6.91 -21.19 -2.85
C TYR A 188 -7.85 -20.02 -3.15
N GLY A 189 -8.81 -19.75 -2.25
CA GLY A 189 -9.75 -18.65 -2.30
C GLY A 189 -9.46 -17.60 -1.24
N GLU A 190 -10.50 -17.22 -0.47
CA GLU A 190 -10.39 -16.11 0.49
C GLU A 190 -9.81 -16.50 1.85
N LYS A 191 -9.77 -17.79 2.20
CA LYS A 191 -9.18 -18.33 3.44
C LYS A 191 -9.82 -17.82 4.75
N PHE A 192 -11.10 -17.45 4.69
CA PHE A 192 -11.88 -17.16 5.90
C PHE A 192 -12.04 -18.43 6.75
N THR A 193 -12.19 -18.25 8.04
CA THR A 193 -12.59 -19.35 8.94
C THR A 193 -14.02 -19.81 8.62
N LYS A 194 -14.36 -21.03 9.00
CA LYS A 194 -15.73 -21.55 8.85
C LYS A 194 -16.75 -20.66 9.56
N GLU A 195 -16.41 -20.19 10.77
CA GLU A 195 -17.28 -19.32 11.55
C GLU A 195 -17.57 -17.98 10.83
N GLU A 196 -16.56 -17.38 10.19
CA GLU A 196 -16.70 -16.15 9.41
C GLU A 196 -17.55 -16.41 8.15
N ALA A 197 -17.33 -17.53 7.47
CA ALA A 197 -18.12 -17.92 6.30
C ALA A 197 -19.57 -18.28 6.65
N ASP A 198 -19.81 -18.96 7.75
CA ASP A 198 -21.17 -19.26 8.24
C ASP A 198 -21.92 -17.96 8.53
N TYR A 199 -21.28 -17.02 9.26
CA TYR A 199 -21.85 -15.69 9.49
C TYR A 199 -22.20 -14.97 8.17
N ALA A 200 -21.29 -15.01 7.21
CA ALA A 200 -21.50 -14.40 5.89
C ALA A 200 -22.73 -14.99 5.20
N LEU A 201 -22.85 -16.33 5.19
CA LEU A 201 -23.99 -17.01 4.56
C LEU A 201 -25.32 -16.74 5.27
N GLU A 202 -25.33 -16.67 6.60
CA GLU A 202 -26.56 -16.37 7.38
C GLU A 202 -27.08 -14.96 7.08
N ASN A 203 -26.17 -13.99 6.86
CA ASN A 203 -26.49 -12.58 6.63
C ASN A 203 -26.52 -12.18 5.14
N LEU A 204 -26.22 -13.10 4.23
CA LEU A 204 -26.26 -12.85 2.79
C LEU A 204 -27.69 -12.55 2.34
N PRO A 205 -27.95 -11.48 1.57
CA PRO A 205 -29.28 -11.14 1.04
C PRO A 205 -29.95 -12.33 0.32
N LYS A 206 -31.27 -12.42 0.48
CA LYS A 206 -32.09 -13.51 -0.13
C LYS A 206 -32.41 -13.21 -1.58
#